data_146da84a2ba92c4179978e724a317504
#
_entry.id   146da84a2ba92c4179978e724a317504
#
_cell.length_a   1.000
_cell.length_b   1.000
_cell.length_c   1.000
_cell.angle_alpha   90.00
_cell.angle_beta   90.00
_cell.angle_gamma   90.00
#
_symmetry.space_group_name_H-M   'P 1'
#
loop_
_entity.id
_entity.type
_entity.pdbx_description
1 polymer ?
#
loop_
_entity_poly.entity_id
_entity_poly.type
_entity_poly.pdbx_seq_one_letter_code
_entity_poly.pdbx_strand_id
1 'polypeptide(L)'
;MVKKVHSRSTRRGSPDGAAADSTTQGSVSRENAEHYRWGNDCDAWYLVNDEQLSVIEEFMPPGSAEIRHHHEKAQQFFYILSGEVMLEVEGQTTLLPAGTGIRVLPQKHHQIRNPSSSPVRFLVISHPRSHGDRFDE
;
A
#
# COMPACT_ATOMS: atom_id res chain seq x y z
N MET A 1 2.18 -14.43 -1.93
CA MET A 1 2.23 -13.79 -2.75
C MET A 1 2.78 -12.61 -2.62
N VAL A 2 3.29 -12.12 -3.17
CA VAL A 2 3.93 -11.07 -3.09
C VAL A 2 3.68 -10.15 -3.92
N LYS A 3 3.80 -9.23 -3.78
CA LYS A 3 3.63 -8.24 -4.49
C LYS A 3 4.65 -7.96 -5.27
N LYS A 4 4.72 -7.99 -6.26
CA LYS A 4 5.72 -7.71 -7.03
C LYS A 4 5.80 -6.48 -7.47
N VAL A 5 6.41 -5.85 -7.57
CA VAL A 5 6.53 -4.67 -7.94
C VAL A 5 7.34 -4.22 -8.77
N HIS A 6 7.58 -3.74 -9.34
CA HIS A 6 8.48 -3.36 -10.18
C HIS A 6 8.61 -2.14 -10.28
N SER A 7 8.78 -1.54 -10.21
CA SER A 7 8.96 -0.46 -10.38
C SER A 7 9.45 0.49 -10.71
N ARG A 8 9.72 1.05 -11.03
CA ARG A 8 10.29 1.92 -11.42
C ARG A 8 9.61 3.02 -11.51
N SER A 9 9.68 3.84 -11.12
CA SER A 9 9.11 4.88 -11.06
C SER A 9 9.19 5.66 -12.01
N THR A 10 9.03 6.14 -12.44
CA THR A 10 9.10 6.79 -13.42
C THR A 10 8.98 8.08 -13.36
N ARG A 11 9.48 8.70 -13.02
CA ARG A 11 9.52 9.92 -12.96
C ARG A 11 9.48 10.45 -14.15
N ARG A 12 8.94 10.88 -14.70
CA ARG A 12 8.95 11.34 -15.84
C ARG A 12 9.50 12.45 -15.96
N GLY A 13 10.17 12.80 -16.07
CA GLY A 13 10.82 13.78 -16.17
C GLY A 13 10.57 14.67 -17.17
N SER A 14 10.86 15.70 -17.16
CA SER A 14 10.53 16.54 -18.04
C SER A 14 11.55 16.73 -18.80
N PRO A 15 11.37 16.81 -19.74
CA PRO A 15 12.34 16.94 -20.59
C PRO A 15 13.10 18.05 -20.43
N ASP A 16 12.72 18.91 -20.18
CA ASP A 16 13.51 19.99 -20.19
C ASP A 16 14.10 20.11 -19.09
N GLY A 17 14.49 19.72 -18.97
CA GLY A 17 15.17 19.87 -18.08
C GLY A 17 14.86 20.31 -17.03
N ALA A 18 14.31 20.56 -17.04
CA ALA A 18 13.95 21.07 -16.10
C ALA A 18 14.18 20.42 -15.14
N ALA A 19 14.46 20.07 -15.32
CA ALA A 19 14.72 19.45 -14.55
C ALA A 19 14.45 19.57 -13.47
N ALA A 20 14.22 20.05 -13.52
CA ALA A 20 14.11 20.37 -12.57
C ALA A 20 13.32 19.81 -11.76
N ASP A 21 12.91 19.47 -11.79
CA ASP A 21 12.09 19.09 -11.08
C ASP A 21 12.00 17.80 -10.79
N SER A 22 12.92 17.28 -10.70
CA SER A 22 12.86 15.98 -10.34
C SER A 22 12.26 15.77 -9.05
N THR A 23 12.18 16.69 -8.24
CA THR A 23 11.59 16.49 -6.93
C THR A 23 10.11 16.71 -6.93
N THR A 24 9.55 17.13 -8.03
CA THR A 24 8.15 17.41 -8.09
C THR A 24 7.49 16.48 -9.07
N GLN A 25 6.48 15.79 -8.64
CA GLN A 25 5.75 14.98 -9.57
C GLN A 25 4.42 15.65 -9.80
N GLY A 26 3.85 15.47 -10.96
CA GLY A 26 2.53 16.01 -11.25
C GLY A 26 1.49 15.29 -10.43
N SER A 27 0.25 15.67 -10.59
CA SER A 27 -0.81 15.00 -9.84
C SER A 27 -0.89 13.54 -10.23
N VAL A 28 -1.23 12.70 -9.29
CA VAL A 28 -1.29 11.27 -9.53
C VAL A 28 -2.59 10.73 -8.96
N SER A 29 -3.18 9.77 -9.65
CA SER A 29 -4.36 9.08 -9.19
C SER A 29 -4.30 7.66 -9.73
N ARG A 30 -5.32 6.87 -9.43
CA ARG A 30 -5.39 5.53 -9.99
C ARG A 30 -5.40 5.55 -11.51
N GLU A 31 -5.78 6.66 -12.12
CA GLU A 31 -5.86 6.69 -13.58
C GLU A 31 -4.51 6.76 -14.25
N ASN A 32 -3.50 7.28 -13.60
CA ASN A 32 -2.19 7.38 -14.21
C ASN A 32 -1.07 6.78 -13.37
N ALA A 33 -1.38 6.15 -12.27
CA ALA A 33 -0.36 5.53 -11.43
C ALA A 33 -0.01 4.14 -11.95
N GLU A 34 1.17 3.68 -11.64
CA GLU A 34 1.57 2.33 -11.96
C GLU A 34 0.68 1.37 -11.17
N HIS A 35 0.13 0.37 -11.84
CA HIS A 35 -0.87 -0.54 -11.27
C HIS A 35 -0.35 -1.97 -11.25
N TYR A 36 -0.70 -2.70 -10.20
CA TYR A 36 -0.44 -4.14 -10.19
C TYR A 36 -1.58 -4.85 -9.47
N ARG A 37 -1.70 -6.14 -9.72
CA ARG A 37 -2.70 -6.95 -9.06
C ARG A 37 -2.04 -7.89 -8.10
N TRP A 38 -2.73 -8.22 -7.03
CA TRP A 38 -2.21 -9.15 -6.05
C TRP A 38 -3.37 -9.93 -5.44
N GLY A 39 -3.02 -11.07 -4.82
CA GLY A 39 -4.02 -11.88 -4.17
C GLY A 39 -5.14 -12.27 -5.12
N ASN A 40 -6.33 -12.41 -4.57
CA ASN A 40 -7.48 -12.74 -5.37
C ASN A 40 -8.19 -11.49 -5.78
N ASP A 41 -7.86 -11.00 -6.96
CA ASP A 41 -8.52 -9.84 -7.55
C ASP A 41 -8.37 -8.54 -6.75
N CYS A 42 -7.31 -8.42 -6.01
CA CYS A 42 -6.99 -7.15 -5.35
C CYS A 42 -6.14 -6.29 -6.28
N ASP A 43 -6.31 -4.99 -6.18
CA ASP A 43 -5.59 -4.05 -7.03
C ASP A 43 -4.80 -3.08 -6.20
N ALA A 44 -3.70 -2.59 -6.75
CA ALA A 44 -2.87 -1.62 -6.08
C ALA A 44 -2.29 -0.63 -7.09
N TRP A 45 -2.17 0.62 -6.68
CA TRP A 45 -1.63 1.68 -7.51
C TRP A 45 -0.58 2.42 -6.72
N TYR A 46 0.63 2.56 -7.28
CA TYR A 46 1.69 3.31 -6.62
C TYR A 46 1.45 4.79 -6.84
N LEU A 47 1.08 5.49 -5.81
CA LEU A 47 0.94 6.94 -5.88
C LEU A 47 2.29 7.63 -5.65
N VAL A 48 3.12 7.07 -4.79
CA VAL A 48 4.51 7.47 -4.60
C VAL A 48 5.32 6.19 -4.48
N ASN A 49 6.43 6.12 -5.19
CA ASN A 49 7.23 4.90 -5.13
C ASN A 49 8.70 5.27 -5.21
N ASP A 50 9.30 5.60 -4.06
CA ASP A 50 10.72 5.83 -4.04
C ASP A 50 11.30 5.12 -2.82
N GLU A 51 12.62 5.17 -2.68
CA GLU A 51 13.28 4.34 -1.66
C GLU A 51 12.86 4.67 -0.25
N GLN A 52 12.58 5.92 0.03
CA GLN A 52 12.28 6.33 1.39
C GLN A 52 10.80 6.37 1.69
N LEU A 53 9.96 6.38 0.65
CA LEU A 53 8.54 6.54 0.86
C LEU A 53 7.77 5.83 -0.23
N SER A 54 6.82 5.00 0.14
CA SER A 54 5.84 4.53 -0.81
C SER A 54 4.45 4.83 -0.29
N VAL A 55 3.57 5.21 -1.21
CA VAL A 55 2.17 5.43 -0.91
C VAL A 55 1.39 4.64 -1.94
N ILE A 56 0.64 3.67 -1.49
CA ILE A 56 -0.08 2.76 -2.38
C ILE A 56 -1.55 2.87 -2.05
N GLU A 57 -2.37 3.06 -3.06
CA GLU A 57 -3.81 2.95 -2.88
C GLU A 57 -4.19 1.54 -3.27
N GLU A 58 -4.98 0.86 -2.42
CA GLU A 58 -5.33 -0.53 -2.64
C GLU A 58 -6.83 -0.72 -2.62
N PHE A 59 -7.25 -1.73 -3.36
CA PHE A 59 -8.66 -2.10 -3.47
C PHE A 59 -8.77 -3.58 -3.17
N MET A 60 -9.60 -3.93 -2.19
CA MET A 60 -9.82 -5.33 -1.84
C MET A 60 -11.29 -5.66 -2.00
N PRO A 61 -11.63 -6.60 -2.87
CA PRO A 61 -13.02 -7.02 -2.98
C PRO A 61 -13.49 -7.77 -1.75
N PRO A 62 -14.79 -8.00 -1.62
CA PRO A 62 -15.32 -8.74 -0.48
C PRO A 62 -14.65 -10.10 -0.32
N GLY A 63 -14.37 -10.47 0.90
CA GLY A 63 -13.83 -11.78 1.21
C GLY A 63 -12.34 -11.97 0.98
N SER A 64 -11.63 -10.95 0.55
CA SER A 64 -10.20 -11.09 0.25
C SER A 64 -9.35 -10.84 1.50
N ALA A 65 -8.13 -11.34 1.44
CA ALA A 65 -7.17 -11.17 2.52
C ALA A 65 -5.77 -11.25 1.95
N GLU A 66 -4.83 -10.58 2.59
CA GLU A 66 -3.45 -10.75 2.21
C GLU A 66 -2.82 -11.85 3.04
N ILE A 67 -1.63 -12.30 2.64
CA ILE A 67 -0.87 -13.25 3.43
C ILE A 67 -0.31 -12.51 4.64
N ARG A 68 -0.39 -13.12 5.80
CA ARG A 68 0.16 -12.52 7.01
C ARG A 68 1.68 -12.38 6.84
N HIS A 69 2.23 -11.23 7.20
CA HIS A 69 3.64 -10.93 6.93
C HIS A 69 4.17 -9.85 7.86
N HIS A 70 5.45 -9.57 7.74
CA HIS A 70 6.06 -8.45 8.44
C HIS A 70 7.11 -7.79 7.56
N HIS A 71 7.54 -6.61 7.98
CA HIS A 71 8.65 -5.89 7.34
C HIS A 71 9.71 -5.64 8.40
N GLU A 72 10.98 -5.75 8.02
CA GLU A 72 12.04 -5.56 9.00
C GLU A 72 12.33 -4.09 9.25
N LYS A 73 12.30 -3.28 8.22
CA LYS A 73 12.68 -1.87 8.34
C LYS A 73 11.52 -0.92 8.20
N ALA A 74 10.56 -1.24 7.38
CA ALA A 74 9.49 -0.30 7.07
C ALA A 74 8.47 -0.25 8.18
N GLN A 75 8.08 0.96 8.56
CA GLN A 75 6.84 1.14 9.28
C GLN A 75 5.78 1.48 8.28
N GLN A 76 4.55 1.16 8.58
CA GLN A 76 3.45 1.40 7.65
C GLN A 76 2.30 2.07 8.37
N PHE A 77 1.55 2.86 7.64
CA PHE A 77 0.30 3.42 8.13
C PHE A 77 -0.79 3.05 7.14
N PHE A 78 -1.83 2.39 7.65
CA PHE A 78 -2.98 2.01 6.84
C PHE A 78 -4.08 3.00 7.13
N TYR A 79 -4.69 3.57 6.10
CA TYR A 79 -5.77 4.53 6.28
C TYR A 79 -6.91 4.19 5.34
N ILE A 80 -8.10 3.97 5.89
CA ILE A 80 -9.23 3.45 5.13
C ILE A 80 -9.98 4.59 4.48
N LEU A 81 -10.14 4.52 3.16
CA LEU A 81 -10.83 5.55 2.40
C LEU A 81 -12.31 5.25 2.24
N SER A 82 -12.67 4.01 2.00
CA SER A 82 -14.07 3.63 1.89
C SER A 82 -14.22 2.16 2.26
N GLY A 83 -15.37 1.83 2.81
CA GLY A 83 -15.62 0.47 3.31
C GLY A 83 -15.06 0.32 4.70
N GLU A 84 -14.89 -0.92 5.13
CA GLU A 84 -14.28 -1.21 6.41
C GLU A 84 -13.50 -2.51 6.31
N VAL A 85 -12.51 -2.68 7.15
CA VAL A 85 -11.58 -3.77 7.02
C VAL A 85 -11.14 -4.20 8.42
N MET A 86 -10.68 -5.43 8.54
CA MET A 86 -10.06 -5.92 9.76
C MET A 86 -8.56 -5.91 9.59
N LEU A 87 -7.84 -5.36 10.54
CA LEU A 87 -6.38 -5.40 10.54
C LEU A 87 -5.93 -6.07 11.82
N GLU A 88 -5.20 -7.17 11.68
CA GLU A 88 -4.65 -7.87 12.81
C GLU A 88 -3.17 -7.54 12.90
N VAL A 89 -2.70 -7.17 14.09
CA VAL A 89 -1.28 -6.88 14.34
C VAL A 89 -0.90 -7.62 15.61
N GLU A 90 0.05 -8.54 15.49
CA GLU A 90 0.55 -9.30 16.63
C GLU A 90 -0.56 -9.96 17.43
N GLY A 91 -1.55 -10.49 16.74
CA GLY A 91 -2.64 -11.21 17.38
C GLY A 91 -3.81 -10.36 17.80
N GLN A 92 -3.73 -9.03 17.65
CA GLN A 92 -4.84 -8.18 18.06
C GLN A 92 -5.54 -7.64 16.83
N THR A 93 -6.80 -7.92 16.68
CA THR A 93 -7.58 -7.53 15.52
C THR A 93 -8.38 -6.28 15.81
N THR A 94 -8.34 -5.33 14.89
CA THR A 94 -9.09 -4.09 15.00
C THR A 94 -9.94 -3.90 13.76
N LEU A 95 -11.20 -3.53 13.95
CA LEU A 95 -12.06 -3.17 12.85
C LEU A 95 -11.83 -1.70 12.51
N LEU A 96 -11.52 -1.42 11.26
CA LEU A 96 -11.22 -0.07 10.80
C LEU A 96 -12.27 0.38 9.81
N PRO A 97 -13.16 1.29 10.21
CA PRO A 97 -14.09 1.88 9.26
C PRO A 97 -13.41 2.99 8.47
N ALA A 98 -14.07 3.48 7.44
CA ALA A 98 -13.55 4.57 6.64
C ALA A 98 -13.20 5.76 7.52
N GLY A 99 -12.12 6.44 7.20
CA GLY A 99 -11.67 7.59 7.96
C GLY A 99 -10.81 7.25 9.17
N THR A 100 -10.44 5.99 9.35
CA THR A 100 -9.58 5.58 10.47
C THR A 100 -8.36 4.84 9.95
N GLY A 101 -7.35 4.74 10.77
CA GLY A 101 -6.13 4.05 10.38
C GLY A 101 -5.34 3.53 11.57
N ILE A 102 -4.32 2.75 11.26
CA ILE A 102 -3.43 2.17 12.26
C ILE A 102 -2.02 2.21 11.75
N ARG A 103 -1.08 2.52 12.63
CA ARG A 103 0.35 2.42 12.31
C ARG A 103 0.87 1.07 12.74
N VAL A 104 1.59 0.41 11.84
CA VAL A 104 2.24 -0.86 12.11
C VAL A 104 3.73 -0.60 12.15
N LEU A 105 4.33 -0.80 13.30
CA LEU A 105 5.77 -0.59 13.47
C LEU A 105 6.57 -1.70 12.79
N PRO A 106 7.86 -1.44 12.51
CA PRO A 106 8.68 -2.48 11.90
C PRO A 106 8.67 -3.76 12.72
N GLN A 107 8.77 -4.87 12.03
CA GLN A 107 8.89 -6.21 12.61
C GLN A 107 7.60 -6.75 13.21
N LYS A 108 6.50 -5.99 13.15
CA LYS A 108 5.23 -6.49 13.66
C LYS A 108 4.51 -7.27 12.59
N HIS A 109 4.17 -8.51 12.91
CA HIS A 109 3.44 -9.37 11.98
C HIS A 109 2.00 -8.92 11.90
N HIS A 110 1.46 -8.85 10.69
CA HIS A 110 0.13 -8.31 10.50
C HIS A 110 -0.54 -8.87 9.26
N GLN A 111 -1.84 -8.69 9.21
CA GLN A 111 -2.64 -9.17 8.10
C GLN A 111 -3.88 -8.30 7.98
N ILE A 112 -4.16 -7.81 6.77
CA ILE A 112 -5.39 -7.08 6.52
C ILE A 112 -6.34 -7.98 5.74
N ARG A 113 -7.61 -7.92 6.05
CA ARG A 113 -8.60 -8.72 5.34
C ARG A 113 -9.93 -7.99 5.31
N ASN A 114 -10.71 -8.30 4.30
CA ASN A 114 -12.02 -7.70 4.11
C ASN A 114 -13.10 -8.76 4.27
N PRO A 115 -13.61 -8.97 5.48
CA PRO A 115 -14.64 -9.98 5.66
C PRO A 115 -16.05 -9.48 5.32
N SER A 116 -16.18 -8.21 4.92
CA SER A 116 -17.50 -7.65 4.68
C SER A 116 -17.99 -8.03 3.29
N SER A 117 -19.20 -7.60 2.98
CA SER A 117 -19.79 -7.85 1.67
C SER A 117 -19.60 -6.70 0.72
N SER A 118 -18.82 -5.69 1.09
CA SER A 118 -18.54 -4.54 0.25
C SER A 118 -17.05 -4.41 0.00
N PRO A 119 -16.63 -3.83 -1.12
CA PRO A 119 -15.19 -3.63 -1.33
C PRO A 119 -14.65 -2.56 -0.41
N VAL A 120 -13.34 -2.57 -0.21
CA VAL A 120 -12.69 -1.56 0.60
C VAL A 120 -11.57 -0.92 -0.20
N ARG A 121 -11.38 0.38 -0.02
CA ARG A 121 -10.25 1.11 -0.57
C ARG A 121 -9.47 1.71 0.58
N PHE A 122 -8.15 1.63 0.50
CA PHE A 122 -7.33 2.17 1.57
C PHE A 122 -5.96 2.57 1.06
N LEU A 123 -5.25 3.37 1.85
CA LEU A 123 -3.89 3.76 1.56
C LEU A 123 -2.96 2.98 2.46
N VAL A 124 -1.82 2.59 1.91
CA VAL A 124 -0.71 2.04 2.69
C VAL A 124 0.48 2.95 2.46
N ILE A 125 0.94 3.59 3.52
CA ILE A 125 2.05 4.50 3.47
C ILE A 125 3.20 3.84 4.20
N SER A 126 4.33 3.66 3.54
CA SER A 126 5.48 2.94 4.11
C SER A 126 6.72 3.82 4.09
N HIS A 127 7.51 3.75 5.15
CA HIS A 127 8.75 4.50 5.29
C HIS A 127 9.75 3.64 6.06
N PRO A 128 10.89 3.29 5.43
CA PRO A 128 11.15 3.34 4.01
C PRO A 128 10.19 2.44 3.26
N ARG A 129 10.29 2.42 1.94
CA ARG A 129 9.30 1.64 1.19
C ARG A 129 9.42 0.16 1.55
N SER A 130 8.30 -0.54 1.44
CA SER A 130 8.26 -1.92 1.88
C SER A 130 8.69 -2.92 0.81
N HIS A 131 8.79 -2.50 -0.44
CA HIS A 131 9.18 -3.40 -1.51
C HIS A 131 10.58 -3.94 -1.23
N GLY A 132 10.75 -5.25 -1.29
CA GLY A 132 12.03 -5.86 -1.00
C GLY A 132 12.28 -6.11 0.47
N ASP A 133 11.35 -5.72 1.32
CA ASP A 133 11.49 -5.82 2.76
C ASP A 133 10.26 -6.53 3.32
N ARG A 134 9.79 -7.57 2.64
CA ARG A 134 8.58 -8.26 3.07
C ARG A 134 8.89 -9.72 3.31
N PHE A 135 8.42 -10.25 4.43
CA PHE A 135 8.64 -11.63 4.82
C PHE A 135 7.31 -12.28 5.13
N ASP A 136 6.85 -13.11 4.22
CA ASP A 136 5.55 -13.78 4.36
C ASP A 136 5.67 -14.95 5.33
N GLU A 137 4.60 -15.22 6.04
CA GLU A 137 4.56 -16.39 6.91
C GLU A 137 4.11 -17.63 6.22
#